data_d5b71442a83a49144795db92e73ad101
#
_entry.id   d5b71442a83a49144795db92e73ad101
#
_cell.length_a   1.000
_cell.length_b   1.000
_cell.length_c   1.000
_cell.angle_alpha   90.00
_cell.angle_beta   90.00
_cell.angle_gamma   90.00
#
_symmetry.space_group_name_H-M   'P 1'
#
loop_
_entity.id
_entity.type
_entity.pdbx_description
1 polymer ?
#
loop_
_entity_poly.entity_id
_entity_poly.type
_entity_poly.pdbx_seq_one_letter_code
_entity_poly.pdbx_strand_id
1 'polypeptide(L)'
;MLTDAVVWMFTYQDRIFVLSLASTPYTHTQNCKRPTMLVIQGASGKLGFATLNAILEHNLLPPTEITVTSSSDAGATKLKSATDRGVKLVTADWDSPASWETAFKGAEKLFLISSARIERDFNDAPHGEGREADHFPALEAAKKVGVKHVYYTSLAFANPSKSRVMKAHERTEEYLQREWPGKFTIIREGLYNESWPLYFGHYDVPNDSRDEVITGGDGPISWTSIPNLGLANALILAAPSSEWADKTFYLSQRQTHTLDDVAGMVSKAKGKQVAYKTVSRQEHEKFYVHERGMPEAMITWWSKSYDALRDNECQIDDPTLEQLLATKGVKPTPMEETVAEMMRK
;
A
#
# COMPACT_ATOMS: atom_id res chain seq x y z
N MET A 1 -37.39 -24.92 34.58
CA MET A 1 -36.78 -25.61 33.45
C MET A 1 -35.67 -26.48 34.05
N LEU A 2 -35.86 -27.79 33.91
CA LEU A 2 -35.09 -28.84 34.57
C LEU A 2 -33.65 -28.89 33.93
N THR A 3 -32.66 -28.78 34.78
CA THR A 3 -31.27 -29.03 34.39
C THR A 3 -30.95 -30.51 34.63
N ASP A 4 -30.64 -31.24 33.58
CA ASP A 4 -30.24 -32.62 33.63
C ASP A 4 -28.86 -32.74 34.32
N ALA A 5 -28.84 -33.31 35.51
CA ALA A 5 -27.62 -33.74 36.18
C ALA A 5 -27.37 -35.20 35.78
N VAL A 6 -26.25 -35.47 35.11
CA VAL A 6 -25.77 -36.82 34.82
C VAL A 6 -25.14 -37.39 36.05
N VAL A 7 -25.77 -38.44 36.66
CA VAL A 7 -25.23 -39.17 37.81
C VAL A 7 -24.62 -40.49 37.31
N TRP A 8 -23.34 -40.70 37.54
CA TRP A 8 -22.67 -41.98 37.29
C TRP A 8 -22.57 -42.75 38.62
N MET A 9 -23.08 -43.97 38.66
CA MET A 9 -22.95 -44.88 39.80
C MET A 9 -21.88 -45.95 39.47
N PHE A 10 -20.92 -46.12 40.35
CA PHE A 10 -19.95 -47.21 40.31
C PHE A 10 -20.00 -47.97 41.64
N THR A 11 -20.08 -49.31 41.57
CA THR A 11 -19.97 -50.18 42.76
C THR A 11 -18.63 -50.86 42.76
N TYR A 12 -17.90 -50.76 43.90
CA TYR A 12 -16.70 -51.54 44.16
C TYR A 12 -16.70 -51.91 45.67
N GLN A 13 -16.65 -53.24 45.96
CA GLN A 13 -16.59 -53.85 47.28
C GLN A 13 -17.68 -53.36 48.26
N ASP A 14 -18.96 -53.56 47.93
CA ASP A 14 -20.13 -53.34 48.81
C ASP A 14 -20.23 -51.95 49.47
N ARG A 15 -19.65 -50.94 48.90
CA ARG A 15 -19.83 -49.55 49.31
C ARG A 15 -20.29 -48.67 48.15
N ILE A 16 -21.39 -47.92 48.38
CA ILE A 16 -21.90 -46.96 47.42
C ILE A 16 -21.26 -45.60 47.74
N PHE A 17 -20.49 -45.07 46.79
CA PHE A 17 -20.00 -43.70 46.87
C PHE A 17 -20.83 -42.83 45.91
N VAL A 18 -21.46 -41.82 46.43
CA VAL A 18 -22.14 -40.78 45.64
C VAL A 18 -21.20 -39.59 45.51
N LEU A 19 -20.61 -39.44 44.33
CA LEU A 19 -19.86 -38.21 43.98
C LEU A 19 -20.84 -37.23 43.38
N SER A 20 -21.25 -36.21 44.17
CA SER A 20 -21.96 -35.06 43.64
C SER A 20 -20.91 -34.10 43.05
N LEU A 21 -20.83 -34.02 41.72
CA LEU A 21 -20.10 -32.99 41.05
C LEU A 21 -20.99 -31.72 41.05
N ALA A 22 -20.71 -30.82 41.98
CA ALA A 22 -21.24 -29.47 41.92
C ALA A 22 -20.76 -28.82 40.60
N SER A 23 -21.68 -28.56 39.67
CA SER A 23 -21.43 -27.79 38.49
C SER A 23 -21.10 -26.35 38.93
N THR A 24 -19.83 -26.03 39.01
CA THR A 24 -19.40 -24.62 39.02
C THR A 24 -19.87 -24.01 37.71
N PRO A 25 -20.59 -22.88 37.76
CA PRO A 25 -20.96 -22.20 36.53
C PRO A 25 -19.67 -21.78 35.83
N TYR A 26 -19.43 -22.38 34.66
CA TYR A 26 -18.41 -21.90 33.74
C TYR A 26 -18.84 -20.48 33.33
N THR A 27 -18.33 -19.49 34.02
CA THR A 27 -18.36 -18.12 33.52
C THR A 27 -17.51 -18.12 32.25
N HIS A 28 -18.15 -18.14 31.09
CA HIS A 28 -17.55 -17.72 29.83
C HIS A 28 -17.10 -16.26 30.07
N THR A 29 -15.89 -16.09 30.56
CA THR A 29 -15.19 -14.83 30.36
C THR A 29 -14.99 -14.74 28.85
N GLN A 30 -15.93 -14.07 28.17
CA GLN A 30 -15.65 -13.52 26.86
C GLN A 30 -14.36 -12.72 27.06
N ASN A 31 -13.27 -13.28 26.57
CA ASN A 31 -12.03 -12.53 26.41
C ASN A 31 -12.39 -11.38 25.44
N CYS A 32 -12.81 -10.26 26.00
CA CYS A 32 -13.07 -9.05 25.28
C CYS A 32 -11.69 -8.61 24.75
N LYS A 33 -11.29 -9.16 23.58
CA LYS A 33 -10.10 -8.68 22.88
C LYS A 33 -10.30 -7.17 22.79
N ARG A 34 -9.36 -6.42 23.33
CA ARG A 34 -9.34 -4.97 23.11
C ARG A 34 -9.41 -4.73 21.61
N PRO A 35 -10.26 -3.80 21.15
CA PRO A 35 -10.37 -3.50 19.74
C PRO A 35 -8.98 -3.13 19.18
N THR A 36 -8.59 -3.75 18.10
CA THR A 36 -7.30 -3.48 17.43
C THR A 36 -7.45 -2.21 16.62
N MET A 37 -7.11 -1.06 17.21
CA MET A 37 -7.21 0.23 16.55
C MET A 37 -6.20 0.34 15.40
N LEU A 38 -6.71 0.43 14.17
CA LEU A 38 -5.94 0.68 12.97
C LEU A 38 -5.98 2.16 12.60
N VAL A 39 -4.82 2.77 12.38
CA VAL A 39 -4.72 4.08 11.73
C VAL A 39 -4.24 3.93 10.29
N ILE A 40 -4.97 4.50 9.34
CA ILE A 40 -4.57 4.60 7.93
C ILE A 40 -4.17 6.05 7.68
N GLN A 41 -2.88 6.30 7.61
CA GLN A 41 -2.33 7.58 7.19
C GLN A 41 -2.41 7.66 5.65
N GLY A 42 -2.79 8.82 5.12
CA GLY A 42 -2.94 9.01 3.67
C GLY A 42 -4.19 8.34 3.06
N ALA A 43 -5.23 8.10 3.86
CA ALA A 43 -6.45 7.41 3.44
C ALA A 43 -7.21 8.12 2.30
N SER A 44 -7.04 9.42 2.08
CA SER A 44 -7.62 10.15 0.96
C SER A 44 -6.85 9.99 -0.36
N GLY A 45 -5.61 9.46 -0.33
CA GLY A 45 -4.80 9.11 -1.49
C GLY A 45 -5.34 7.89 -2.24
N LYS A 46 -4.78 7.58 -3.41
CA LYS A 46 -5.26 6.47 -4.26
C LYS A 46 -5.23 5.12 -3.54
N LEU A 47 -4.06 4.71 -3.05
CA LEU A 47 -3.87 3.43 -2.37
C LEU A 47 -4.62 3.36 -1.03
N GLY A 48 -4.49 4.40 -0.20
CA GLY A 48 -5.15 4.44 1.10
C GLY A 48 -6.67 4.38 1.00
N PHE A 49 -7.25 5.05 0.01
CA PHE A 49 -8.69 5.02 -0.24
C PHE A 49 -9.15 3.63 -0.72
N ALA A 50 -8.39 3.01 -1.63
CA ALA A 50 -8.68 1.64 -2.09
C ALA A 50 -8.58 0.62 -0.93
N THR A 51 -7.56 0.76 -0.08
CA THR A 51 -7.39 -0.10 1.11
C THR A 51 -8.55 0.08 2.11
N LEU A 52 -8.91 1.33 2.42
CA LEU A 52 -10.04 1.61 3.31
C LEU A 52 -11.35 1.04 2.77
N ASN A 53 -11.64 1.27 1.49
CA ASN A 53 -12.85 0.74 0.86
C ASN A 53 -12.87 -0.80 0.91
N ALA A 54 -11.76 -1.46 0.59
CA ALA A 54 -11.69 -2.92 0.65
C ALA A 54 -11.92 -3.45 2.07
N ILE A 55 -11.39 -2.80 3.12
CA ILE A 55 -11.67 -3.16 4.52
C ILE A 55 -13.18 -3.08 4.80
N LEU A 56 -13.82 -2.00 4.36
CA LEU A 56 -15.21 -1.73 4.64
C LEU A 56 -16.17 -2.61 3.80
N GLU A 57 -15.88 -2.83 2.53
CA GLU A 57 -16.69 -3.64 1.62
C GLU A 57 -16.64 -5.14 1.98
N HIS A 58 -15.47 -5.63 2.36
CA HIS A 58 -15.28 -7.02 2.77
C HIS A 58 -15.53 -7.25 4.27
N ASN A 59 -15.94 -6.21 5.04
CA ASN A 59 -16.19 -6.27 6.47
C ASN A 59 -15.03 -6.89 7.26
N LEU A 60 -13.79 -6.51 6.92
CA LEU A 60 -12.59 -7.10 7.51
C LEU A 60 -12.30 -6.59 8.92
N LEU A 61 -12.65 -5.33 9.20
CA LEU A 61 -12.57 -4.69 10.51
C LEU A 61 -13.82 -3.85 10.76
N PRO A 62 -14.27 -3.70 12.03
CA PRO A 62 -15.34 -2.77 12.37
C PRO A 62 -14.94 -1.32 12.02
N PRO A 63 -15.81 -0.52 11.38
CA PRO A 63 -15.50 0.89 11.08
C PRO A 63 -15.06 1.70 12.30
N THR A 64 -15.62 1.40 13.47
CA THR A 64 -15.28 2.06 14.75
C THR A 64 -13.87 1.76 15.27
N GLU A 65 -13.20 0.75 14.72
CA GLU A 65 -11.80 0.41 15.02
C GLU A 65 -10.80 1.05 14.06
N ILE A 66 -11.30 1.89 13.12
CA ILE A 66 -10.46 2.52 12.09
C ILE A 66 -10.42 4.03 12.33
N THR A 67 -9.22 4.58 12.34
CA THR A 67 -8.96 6.02 12.23
C THR A 67 -8.26 6.31 10.91
N VAL A 68 -8.70 7.35 10.22
CA VAL A 68 -8.08 7.82 8.98
C VAL A 68 -7.58 9.24 9.14
N THR A 69 -6.55 9.63 8.39
CA THR A 69 -6.05 10.99 8.41
C THR A 69 -6.25 11.69 7.07
N SER A 70 -6.48 13.01 7.15
CA SER A 70 -6.46 13.92 6.00
C SER A 70 -5.86 15.25 6.42
N SER A 71 -5.13 15.92 5.53
CA SER A 71 -4.60 17.28 5.74
C SER A 71 -5.45 18.37 5.05
N SER A 72 -6.52 17.99 4.35
CA SER A 72 -7.34 18.95 3.57
C SER A 72 -8.83 18.64 3.64
N ASP A 73 -9.66 19.68 3.44
CA ASP A 73 -11.12 19.55 3.37
C ASP A 73 -11.56 18.68 2.19
N ALA A 74 -10.87 18.76 1.06
CA ALA A 74 -11.14 17.90 -0.10
C ALA A 74 -10.91 16.43 0.24
N GLY A 75 -9.83 16.11 0.95
CA GLY A 75 -9.57 14.77 1.46
C GLY A 75 -10.60 14.32 2.48
N ALA A 76 -11.02 15.19 3.40
CA ALA A 76 -12.10 14.92 4.36
C ALA A 76 -13.42 14.63 3.65
N THR A 77 -13.78 15.42 2.63
CA THR A 77 -14.98 15.21 1.81
C THR A 77 -14.96 13.86 1.12
N LYS A 78 -13.82 13.46 0.55
CA LYS A 78 -13.66 12.14 -0.09
C LYS A 78 -13.88 10.98 0.88
N LEU A 79 -13.54 11.16 2.15
CA LEU A 79 -13.67 10.14 3.20
C LEU A 79 -15.06 10.13 3.88
N LYS A 80 -15.98 11.03 3.46
CA LYS A 80 -17.27 11.19 4.12
C LYS A 80 -18.09 9.89 4.22
N SER A 81 -18.15 9.11 3.16
CA SER A 81 -18.89 7.83 3.17
C SER A 81 -18.36 6.84 4.22
N ALA A 82 -17.07 6.86 4.48
CA ALA A 82 -16.45 6.02 5.51
C ALA A 82 -16.75 6.57 6.92
N THR A 83 -16.68 7.89 7.10
CA THR A 83 -17.01 8.51 8.40
C THR A 83 -18.48 8.36 8.77
N ASP A 84 -19.40 8.40 7.80
CA ASP A 84 -20.82 8.13 8.01
C ASP A 84 -21.08 6.68 8.48
N ARG A 85 -20.14 5.76 8.21
CA ARG A 85 -20.14 4.37 8.68
C ARG A 85 -19.49 4.17 10.06
N GLY A 86 -18.93 5.23 10.66
CA GLY A 86 -18.30 5.20 11.98
C GLY A 86 -16.76 5.19 11.99
N VAL A 87 -16.10 5.32 10.82
CA VAL A 87 -14.66 5.54 10.74
C VAL A 87 -14.32 6.91 11.32
N LYS A 88 -13.33 6.98 12.19
CA LYS A 88 -12.88 8.25 12.78
C LYS A 88 -11.95 8.98 11.84
N LEU A 89 -12.23 10.26 11.57
CA LEU A 89 -11.32 11.15 10.84
C LEU A 89 -10.56 12.05 11.79
N VAL A 90 -9.25 12.19 11.59
CA VAL A 90 -8.37 13.11 12.33
C VAL A 90 -7.56 13.94 11.32
N THR A 91 -7.50 15.25 11.53
CA THR A 91 -6.63 16.12 10.74
C THR A 91 -5.18 15.93 11.16
N ALA A 92 -4.30 15.62 10.21
CA ALA A 92 -2.87 15.53 10.42
C ALA A 92 -2.12 15.89 9.13
N ASP A 93 -0.97 16.54 9.29
CA ASP A 93 -0.21 17.11 8.19
C ASP A 93 1.29 16.85 8.35
N TRP A 94 1.99 16.67 7.24
CA TRP A 94 3.45 16.52 7.20
C TRP A 94 4.19 17.76 7.71
N ASP A 95 3.60 18.95 7.53
CA ASP A 95 4.17 20.21 7.99
C ASP A 95 3.85 20.51 9.47
N SER A 96 3.09 19.63 10.13
CA SER A 96 2.74 19.72 11.56
C SER A 96 3.03 18.39 12.28
N PRO A 97 4.31 18.05 12.56
CA PRO A 97 4.68 16.76 13.19
C PRO A 97 3.93 16.45 14.48
N ALA A 98 3.58 17.45 15.27
CA ALA A 98 2.78 17.27 16.50
C ALA A 98 1.37 16.72 16.22
N SER A 99 0.81 16.94 15.01
CA SER A 99 -0.49 16.43 14.62
C SER A 99 -0.54 14.89 14.59
N TRP A 100 0.61 14.26 14.31
CA TRP A 100 0.72 12.79 14.25
C TRP A 100 0.54 12.14 15.61
N GLU A 101 1.00 12.76 16.70
CA GLU A 101 0.77 12.23 18.06
C GLU A 101 -0.72 12.14 18.37
N THR A 102 -1.50 13.15 17.97
CA THR A 102 -2.95 13.16 18.12
C THR A 102 -3.62 12.10 17.26
N ALA A 103 -3.18 12.01 15.99
CA ALA A 103 -3.75 11.07 15.02
C ALA A 103 -3.49 9.60 15.40
N PHE A 104 -2.31 9.30 15.94
CA PHE A 104 -1.89 7.93 16.26
C PHE A 104 -2.22 7.51 17.70
N LYS A 105 -2.78 8.40 18.52
CA LYS A 105 -3.11 8.10 19.90
C LYS A 105 -4.06 6.91 20.03
N GLY A 106 -3.60 5.86 20.73
CA GLY A 106 -4.37 4.65 20.96
C GLY A 106 -4.32 3.64 19.81
N ALA A 107 -3.58 3.93 18.74
CA ALA A 107 -3.37 2.98 17.64
C ALA A 107 -2.53 1.77 18.10
N GLU A 108 -2.96 0.59 17.68
CA GLU A 108 -2.12 -0.62 17.74
C GLU A 108 -1.39 -0.84 16.43
N LYS A 109 -2.05 -0.55 15.30
CA LYS A 109 -1.52 -0.68 13.95
C LYS A 109 -1.52 0.67 13.24
N LEU A 110 -0.41 0.99 12.59
CA LEU A 110 -0.28 2.14 11.71
C LEU A 110 0.02 1.66 10.28
N PHE A 111 -0.84 1.98 9.34
CA PHE A 111 -0.56 1.87 7.91
C PHE A 111 -0.03 3.23 7.44
N LEU A 112 1.29 3.31 7.25
CA LEU A 112 2.01 4.52 6.85
C LEU A 112 2.25 4.47 5.34
N ILE A 113 1.52 5.28 4.60
CA ILE A 113 1.68 5.42 3.15
C ILE A 113 2.76 6.46 2.88
N SER A 114 3.71 6.12 2.01
CA SER A 114 4.82 7.02 1.65
C SER A 114 4.30 8.38 1.20
N SER A 115 5.01 9.44 1.61
CA SER A 115 4.70 10.82 1.21
C SER A 115 4.70 10.97 -0.31
N ALA A 116 3.73 11.72 -0.82
CA ALA A 116 3.62 12.04 -2.24
C ALA A 116 4.40 13.31 -2.64
N ARG A 117 5.13 13.94 -1.72
CA ARG A 117 5.88 15.20 -1.93
C ARG A 117 7.21 14.92 -2.64
N ILE A 118 7.12 14.40 -3.89
CA ILE A 118 8.28 13.95 -4.68
C ILE A 118 9.31 15.04 -4.94
N GLU A 119 8.90 16.30 -4.91
CA GLU A 119 9.78 17.46 -5.07
C GLU A 119 10.87 17.53 -3.98
N ARG A 120 10.65 16.91 -2.83
CA ARG A 120 11.67 16.79 -1.77
C ARG A 120 12.85 15.89 -2.15
N ASP A 121 12.65 14.96 -3.11
CA ASP A 121 13.70 14.05 -3.56
C ASP A 121 14.56 14.64 -4.70
N PHE A 122 14.14 15.79 -5.26
CA PHE A 122 14.83 16.36 -6.41
C PHE A 122 16.26 16.80 -6.05
N ASN A 123 17.11 16.89 -7.09
CA ASN A 123 18.50 17.30 -6.96
C ASN A 123 19.35 16.42 -6.03
N ASP A 124 19.02 15.11 -5.98
CA ASP A 124 19.71 14.13 -5.11
C ASP A 124 19.70 14.55 -3.63
N ALA A 125 18.52 14.90 -3.11
CA ALA A 125 18.35 15.35 -1.74
C ALA A 125 19.17 14.51 -0.73
N PRO A 126 19.95 15.13 0.16
CA PRO A 126 20.74 14.43 1.17
C PRO A 126 19.85 13.57 2.08
N HIS A 127 20.49 12.63 2.81
CA HIS A 127 19.76 11.82 3.80
C HIS A 127 19.10 12.73 4.86
N GLY A 128 17.81 12.53 5.09
CA GLY A 128 16.99 13.32 6.02
C GLY A 128 16.38 14.58 5.41
N GLU A 129 16.58 14.85 4.12
CA GLU A 129 16.00 16.00 3.42
C GLU A 129 15.01 15.60 2.31
N GLY A 130 15.07 14.36 1.82
CA GLY A 130 14.12 13.78 0.89
C GLY A 130 12.75 13.51 1.53
N ARG A 131 11.88 12.73 0.88
CA ARG A 131 10.54 12.36 1.41
C ARG A 131 10.60 11.63 2.75
N GLU A 132 11.71 10.98 3.08
CA GLU A 132 11.91 10.37 4.40
C GLU A 132 11.90 11.40 5.53
N ALA A 133 12.15 12.68 5.24
CA ALA A 133 11.99 13.77 6.21
C ALA A 133 10.52 13.97 6.65
N ASP A 134 9.56 13.49 5.86
CA ASP A 134 8.16 13.41 6.27
C ASP A 134 7.92 12.14 7.10
N HIS A 135 8.50 11.02 6.70
CA HIS A 135 8.26 9.72 7.32
C HIS A 135 8.83 9.63 8.73
N PHE A 136 10.06 10.12 8.96
CA PHE A 136 10.73 9.98 10.26
C PHE A 136 10.00 10.65 11.41
N PRO A 137 9.53 11.91 11.32
CA PRO A 137 8.73 12.51 12.39
C PRO A 137 7.43 11.77 12.68
N ALA A 138 6.76 11.23 11.67
CA ALA A 138 5.56 10.43 11.85
C ALA A 138 5.86 9.11 12.57
N LEU A 139 6.97 8.44 12.23
CA LEU A 139 7.42 7.22 12.89
C LEU A 139 7.83 7.48 14.35
N GLU A 140 8.51 8.60 14.63
CA GLU A 140 8.84 9.00 16.00
C GLU A 140 7.57 9.31 16.82
N ALA A 141 6.60 10.01 16.25
CA ALA A 141 5.30 10.25 16.89
C ALA A 141 4.59 8.91 17.19
N ALA A 142 4.59 7.98 16.25
CA ALA A 142 4.02 6.64 16.44
C ALA A 142 4.69 5.88 17.59
N LYS A 143 6.03 5.95 17.68
CA LYS A 143 6.83 5.35 18.76
C LYS A 143 6.48 5.96 20.11
N LYS A 144 6.40 7.29 20.16
CA LYS A 144 6.10 8.06 21.37
C LYS A 144 4.71 7.74 21.94
N VAL A 145 3.69 7.59 21.09
CA VAL A 145 2.33 7.26 21.54
C VAL A 145 2.09 5.76 21.71
N GLY A 146 3.08 4.93 21.44
CA GLY A 146 3.06 3.49 21.73
C GLY A 146 2.34 2.63 20.68
N VAL A 147 2.34 3.02 19.41
CA VAL A 147 1.93 2.16 18.29
C VAL A 147 2.68 0.82 18.38
N LYS A 148 1.96 -0.28 18.16
CA LYS A 148 2.52 -1.63 18.34
C LYS A 148 3.15 -2.18 17.06
N HIS A 149 2.62 -1.80 15.89
CA HIS A 149 3.09 -2.30 14.61
C HIS A 149 2.91 -1.28 13.49
N VAL A 150 3.93 -1.08 12.69
CA VAL A 150 3.92 -0.20 11.51
C VAL A 150 3.95 -1.03 10.24
N TYR A 151 3.01 -0.78 9.34
CA TYR A 151 3.00 -1.26 7.96
C TYR A 151 3.38 -0.09 7.07
N TYR A 152 4.49 -0.19 6.37
CA TYR A 152 5.00 0.87 5.51
C TYR A 152 4.88 0.50 4.05
N THR A 153 4.29 1.38 3.23
CA THR A 153 4.24 1.20 1.78
C THR A 153 5.54 1.69 1.14
N SER A 154 6.39 0.74 0.78
CA SER A 154 7.54 0.94 -0.08
C SER A 154 7.13 0.74 -1.55
N LEU A 155 8.07 0.52 -2.45
CA LEU A 155 7.80 0.41 -3.88
C LEU A 155 8.53 -0.80 -4.49
N ALA A 156 7.90 -1.44 -5.48
CA ALA A 156 8.40 -2.65 -6.12
C ALA A 156 9.49 -2.37 -7.17
N PHE A 157 10.65 -1.99 -6.69
CA PHE A 157 11.92 -1.97 -7.40
C PHE A 157 12.93 -2.86 -6.66
N ALA A 158 14.11 -3.07 -7.23
CA ALA A 158 15.22 -3.63 -6.49
C ALA A 158 15.61 -2.74 -5.29
N ASN A 159 16.31 -3.32 -4.32
CA ASN A 159 16.91 -2.57 -3.21
C ASN A 159 18.34 -3.11 -2.97
N PRO A 160 19.40 -2.32 -3.23
CA PRO A 160 19.37 -0.92 -3.72
C PRO A 160 18.90 -0.81 -5.17
N SER A 161 18.32 0.34 -5.54
CA SER A 161 17.79 0.61 -6.87
C SER A 161 18.55 1.70 -7.61
N LYS A 162 18.56 1.61 -8.96
CA LYS A 162 19.02 2.70 -9.82
C LYS A 162 18.02 3.86 -9.89
N SER A 163 16.75 3.60 -9.58
CA SER A 163 15.69 4.62 -9.57
C SER A 163 15.86 5.58 -8.39
N ARG A 164 15.91 6.89 -8.65
CA ARG A 164 15.94 7.90 -7.59
C ARG A 164 14.66 7.94 -6.76
N VAL A 165 13.56 7.47 -7.32
CA VAL A 165 12.27 7.32 -6.60
C VAL A 165 12.44 6.45 -5.36
N MET A 166 13.35 5.46 -5.40
CA MET A 166 13.59 4.52 -4.31
C MET A 166 14.38 5.10 -3.13
N LYS A 167 15.10 6.20 -3.29
CA LYS A 167 16.01 6.69 -2.22
C LYS A 167 15.30 6.94 -0.88
N ALA A 168 14.15 7.60 -0.90
CA ALA A 168 13.38 7.82 0.31
C ALA A 168 12.81 6.52 0.89
N HIS A 169 12.45 5.55 0.02
CA HIS A 169 11.98 4.23 0.46
C HIS A 169 13.11 3.43 1.11
N GLU A 170 14.29 3.35 0.48
CA GLU A 170 15.46 2.67 1.02
C GLU A 170 15.79 3.19 2.43
N ARG A 171 15.88 4.52 2.59
CA ARG A 171 16.17 5.19 3.86
C ARG A 171 15.10 4.92 4.93
N THR A 172 13.82 4.85 4.53
CA THR A 172 12.74 4.55 5.46
C THR A 172 12.71 3.07 5.83
N GLU A 173 12.99 2.17 4.90
CA GLU A 173 13.14 0.73 5.17
C GLU A 173 14.27 0.48 6.18
N GLU A 174 15.45 1.08 5.96
CA GLU A 174 16.61 1.01 6.88
C GLU A 174 16.26 1.55 8.27
N TYR A 175 15.54 2.68 8.33
CA TYR A 175 15.08 3.26 9.58
C TYR A 175 14.15 2.30 10.35
N LEU A 176 13.16 1.70 9.68
CA LEU A 176 12.23 0.76 10.30
C LEU A 176 12.93 -0.49 10.82
N GLN A 177 13.83 -1.07 10.02
CA GLN A 177 14.62 -2.24 10.42
C GLN A 177 15.47 -2.00 11.67
N ARG A 178 16.03 -0.80 11.80
CA ARG A 178 16.88 -0.41 12.95
C ARG A 178 16.06 -0.03 14.18
N GLU A 179 14.98 0.75 14.01
CA GLU A 179 14.27 1.41 15.10
C GLU A 179 13.01 0.68 15.58
N TRP A 180 12.48 -0.27 14.76
CA TRP A 180 11.23 -0.98 15.01
C TRP A 180 11.36 -2.51 14.97
N PRO A 181 12.43 -3.14 15.51
CA PRO A 181 12.61 -4.58 15.40
C PRO A 181 11.42 -5.34 16.02
N GLY A 182 10.90 -6.36 15.32
CA GLY A 182 9.74 -7.14 15.72
C GLY A 182 8.38 -6.43 15.53
N LYS A 183 8.37 -5.19 15.01
CA LYS A 183 7.17 -4.33 14.99
C LYS A 183 6.95 -3.60 13.67
N PHE A 184 7.55 -4.06 12.60
CA PHE A 184 7.35 -3.48 11.27
C PHE A 184 6.97 -4.53 10.24
N THR A 185 6.36 -4.06 9.16
CA THR A 185 6.14 -4.78 7.90
C THR A 185 6.43 -3.81 6.77
N ILE A 186 7.34 -4.16 5.87
CA ILE A 186 7.63 -3.38 4.67
C ILE A 186 6.93 -4.04 3.50
N ILE A 187 5.99 -3.31 2.90
CA ILE A 187 5.19 -3.75 1.76
C ILE A 187 5.69 -3.00 0.53
N ARG A 188 6.40 -3.69 -0.37
CA ARG A 188 6.86 -3.10 -1.63
C ARG A 188 5.73 -3.21 -2.65
N GLU A 189 4.97 -2.13 -2.78
CA GLU A 189 3.79 -2.04 -3.63
C GLU A 189 4.17 -2.09 -5.11
N GLY A 190 3.48 -2.89 -5.89
CA GLY A 190 3.63 -2.96 -7.34
C GLY A 190 3.40 -1.63 -8.02
N LEU A 191 4.07 -1.41 -9.15
CA LEU A 191 3.85 -0.22 -9.96
C LEU A 191 2.40 -0.23 -10.45
N TYR A 192 1.68 0.87 -10.17
CA TYR A 192 0.25 0.92 -10.44
C TYR A 192 -0.05 0.83 -11.94
N ASN A 193 -0.97 -0.05 -12.32
CA ASN A 193 -1.53 -0.06 -13.67
C ASN A 193 -1.90 1.38 -14.08
N GLU A 194 -2.59 2.10 -13.19
CA GLU A 194 -3.11 3.46 -13.40
C GLU A 194 -2.01 4.52 -13.52
N SER A 195 -0.75 4.16 -13.28
CA SER A 195 0.40 5.05 -13.44
C SER A 195 1.13 4.87 -14.78
N TRP A 196 0.60 4.02 -15.68
CA TRP A 196 1.21 3.83 -17.00
C TRP A 196 1.49 5.14 -17.77
N PRO A 197 0.65 6.19 -17.69
CA PRO A 197 0.91 7.40 -18.45
C PRO A 197 2.22 8.08 -18.03
N LEU A 198 2.56 8.02 -16.73
CA LEU A 198 3.78 8.59 -16.19
C LEU A 198 5.02 7.90 -16.76
N TYR A 199 5.03 6.55 -16.80
CA TYR A 199 6.11 5.75 -17.35
C TYR A 199 6.17 5.80 -18.88
N PHE A 200 5.02 5.92 -19.51
CA PHE A 200 4.87 6.04 -20.98
C PHE A 200 5.05 7.49 -21.43
N GLY A 201 6.17 8.08 -21.03
CA GLY A 201 6.58 9.41 -21.45
C GLY A 201 5.60 10.51 -21.06
N HIS A 202 5.11 10.51 -19.83
CA HIS A 202 4.17 11.51 -19.32
C HIS A 202 2.98 11.72 -20.28
N TYR A 203 2.35 10.61 -20.66
CA TYR A 203 1.24 10.62 -21.62
C TYR A 203 0.00 11.30 -21.04
N ASP A 204 -0.55 12.28 -21.78
CA ASP A 204 -1.72 13.04 -21.32
C ASP A 204 -3.03 12.39 -21.82
N VAL A 205 -3.55 11.47 -21.02
CA VAL A 205 -4.84 10.81 -21.31
C VAL A 205 -5.99 11.73 -20.91
N PRO A 206 -6.97 12.00 -21.78
CA PRO A 206 -7.20 11.52 -23.15
C PRO A 206 -6.67 12.47 -24.25
N ASN A 207 -5.96 13.56 -23.92
CA ASN A 207 -5.65 14.66 -24.82
C ASN A 207 -4.36 14.49 -25.65
N ASP A 208 -3.59 13.43 -25.41
CA ASP A 208 -2.32 13.24 -26.10
C ASP A 208 -2.49 13.00 -27.59
N SER A 209 -1.96 13.91 -28.38
CA SER A 209 -2.02 13.87 -29.84
C SER A 209 -0.80 13.24 -30.49
N ARG A 210 0.21 12.84 -29.70
CA ARG A 210 1.45 12.27 -30.22
C ARG A 210 1.18 10.96 -30.98
N ASP A 211 1.86 10.80 -32.08
CA ASP A 211 1.89 9.57 -32.87
C ASP A 211 3.13 8.72 -32.54
N GLU A 212 4.09 9.29 -31.82
CA GLU A 212 5.28 8.64 -31.30
C GLU A 212 5.52 9.06 -29.84
N VAL A 213 5.82 8.08 -28.99
CA VAL A 213 6.25 8.31 -27.59
C VAL A 213 7.69 7.81 -27.44
N ILE A 214 8.54 8.64 -26.86
CA ILE A 214 9.92 8.27 -26.56
C ILE A 214 10.12 8.14 -25.05
N THR A 215 10.89 7.15 -24.61
CA THR A 215 11.29 6.98 -23.21
C THR A 215 12.79 6.77 -23.09
N GLY A 216 13.32 7.04 -21.89
CA GLY A 216 14.73 6.84 -21.60
C GLY A 216 15.15 5.37 -21.47
N GLY A 217 14.27 4.41 -21.59
CA GLY A 217 14.50 2.97 -21.49
C GLY A 217 13.21 2.19 -21.36
N ASP A 218 13.32 0.86 -21.41
CA ASP A 218 12.22 -0.09 -21.29
C ASP A 218 12.69 -1.36 -20.56
N GLY A 219 11.75 -2.16 -20.12
CA GLY A 219 11.96 -3.45 -19.49
C GLY A 219 10.67 -4.05 -18.97
N PRO A 220 10.67 -5.29 -18.47
CA PRO A 220 9.51 -5.94 -17.92
C PRO A 220 9.07 -5.27 -16.62
N ILE A 221 7.81 -4.89 -16.52
CA ILE A 221 7.20 -4.26 -15.35
C ILE A 221 6.05 -5.11 -14.86
N SER A 222 6.08 -5.50 -13.61
CA SER A 222 5.01 -6.19 -12.89
C SER A 222 3.92 -5.20 -12.48
N TRP A 223 3.14 -4.74 -13.46
CA TRP A 223 2.06 -3.78 -13.25
C TRP A 223 0.97 -4.34 -12.34
N THR A 224 0.43 -3.53 -11.44
CA THR A 224 -0.54 -3.99 -10.45
C THR A 224 -1.63 -2.94 -10.23
N SER A 225 -2.91 -3.31 -10.38
CA SER A 225 -4.00 -2.36 -10.20
C SER A 225 -4.15 -1.90 -8.76
N ILE A 226 -4.48 -0.61 -8.56
CA ILE A 226 -4.71 -0.04 -7.24
C ILE A 226 -5.82 -0.77 -6.46
N PRO A 227 -6.96 -1.19 -7.07
CA PRO A 227 -7.95 -2.01 -6.37
C PRO A 227 -7.40 -3.34 -5.84
N ASN A 228 -6.54 -4.02 -6.60
CA ASN A 228 -5.92 -5.27 -6.15
C ASN A 228 -4.95 -5.03 -4.98
N LEU A 229 -4.13 -3.99 -5.05
CA LEU A 229 -3.27 -3.58 -3.93
C LEU A 229 -4.11 -3.20 -2.71
N GLY A 230 -5.20 -2.45 -2.91
CA GLY A 230 -6.10 -2.08 -1.83
C GLY A 230 -6.68 -3.29 -1.09
N LEU A 231 -7.15 -4.30 -1.82
CA LEU A 231 -7.68 -5.53 -1.22
C LEU A 231 -6.58 -6.33 -0.50
N ALA A 232 -5.41 -6.49 -1.12
CA ALA A 232 -4.31 -7.23 -0.50
C ALA A 232 -3.82 -6.55 0.78
N ASN A 233 -3.63 -5.22 0.77
CA ASN A 233 -3.30 -4.45 1.96
C ASN A 233 -4.38 -4.58 3.04
N ALA A 234 -5.65 -4.52 2.66
CA ALA A 234 -6.77 -4.70 3.60
C ALA A 234 -6.71 -6.05 4.32
N LEU A 235 -6.40 -7.13 3.59
CA LEU A 235 -6.24 -8.48 4.16
C LEU A 235 -5.05 -8.56 5.11
N ILE A 236 -3.91 -7.97 4.76
CA ILE A 236 -2.71 -7.91 5.60
C ILE A 236 -3.01 -7.15 6.90
N LEU A 237 -3.65 -5.99 6.80
CA LEU A 237 -3.97 -5.14 7.95
C LEU A 237 -5.00 -5.77 8.88
N ALA A 238 -5.92 -6.60 8.35
CA ALA A 238 -6.90 -7.32 9.16
C ALA A 238 -6.32 -8.56 9.86
N ALA A 239 -5.25 -9.13 9.33
CA ALA A 239 -4.58 -10.30 9.92
C ALA A 239 -3.85 -9.93 11.23
N PRO A 240 -3.53 -10.91 12.12
CA PRO A 240 -2.66 -10.68 13.26
C PRO A 240 -1.30 -10.11 12.84
N SER A 241 -0.80 -9.08 13.51
CA SER A 241 0.49 -8.45 13.16
C SER A 241 1.67 -9.44 13.24
N SER A 242 1.58 -10.46 14.09
CA SER A 242 2.60 -11.52 14.21
C SER A 242 2.82 -12.32 12.93
N GLU A 243 1.83 -12.36 12.02
CA GLU A 243 1.98 -13.04 10.73
C GLU A 243 2.89 -12.27 9.77
N TRP A 244 3.02 -10.96 9.98
CA TRP A 244 3.72 -10.04 9.08
C TRP A 244 4.94 -9.35 9.73
N ALA A 245 5.20 -9.61 11.01
CA ALA A 245 6.28 -8.96 11.75
C ALA A 245 7.66 -9.25 11.13
N ASP A 246 8.48 -8.19 10.99
CA ASP A 246 9.82 -8.18 10.40
C ASP A 246 9.89 -8.69 8.95
N LYS A 247 8.75 -8.71 8.25
CA LYS A 247 8.71 -9.12 6.85
C LYS A 247 8.88 -7.94 5.91
N THR A 248 9.63 -8.18 4.85
CA THR A 248 9.71 -7.36 3.65
C THR A 248 9.34 -8.25 2.47
N PHE A 249 8.35 -7.86 1.68
CA PHE A 249 7.86 -8.62 0.53
C PHE A 249 7.25 -7.69 -0.51
N TYR A 250 7.00 -8.24 -1.70
CA TYR A 250 6.38 -7.50 -2.78
C TYR A 250 4.90 -7.82 -2.88
N LEU A 251 4.06 -6.78 -3.00
CA LEU A 251 2.69 -6.89 -3.46
C LEU A 251 2.62 -6.47 -4.92
N SER A 252 2.90 -7.40 -5.82
CA SER A 252 2.94 -7.14 -7.25
C SER A 252 2.50 -8.38 -8.00
N GLN A 253 1.72 -8.22 -9.09
CA GLN A 253 1.42 -9.37 -9.92
C GLN A 253 2.69 -9.81 -10.68
N ARG A 254 2.82 -11.11 -10.96
CA ARG A 254 4.01 -11.66 -11.63
C ARG A 254 3.99 -11.49 -13.13
N GLN A 255 2.79 -11.31 -13.73
CA GLN A 255 2.69 -11.02 -15.15
C GLN A 255 3.29 -9.64 -15.44
N THR A 256 4.17 -9.56 -16.44
CA THR A 256 4.85 -8.32 -16.80
C THR A 256 4.40 -7.82 -18.15
N HIS A 257 4.46 -6.50 -18.34
CA HIS A 257 4.35 -5.83 -19.63
C HIS A 257 5.42 -4.75 -19.74
N THR A 258 6.00 -4.61 -20.91
CA THR A 258 6.94 -3.54 -21.24
C THR A 258 6.19 -2.25 -21.60
N LEU A 259 6.91 -1.16 -21.77
CA LEU A 259 6.31 0.07 -22.32
C LEU A 259 5.95 -0.05 -23.79
N ASP A 260 6.64 -0.93 -24.52
CA ASP A 260 6.26 -1.28 -25.91
C ASP A 260 4.91 -2.02 -25.95
N ASP A 261 4.67 -2.96 -25.01
CA ASP A 261 3.36 -3.59 -24.86
C ASP A 261 2.27 -2.55 -24.54
N VAL A 262 2.57 -1.58 -23.68
CA VAL A 262 1.65 -0.47 -23.36
C VAL A 262 1.35 0.36 -24.61
N ALA A 263 2.34 0.63 -25.48
CA ALA A 263 2.10 1.33 -26.74
C ALA A 263 1.11 0.57 -27.63
N GLY A 264 1.21 -0.76 -27.69
CA GLY A 264 0.25 -1.63 -28.36
C GLY A 264 -1.17 -1.51 -27.79
N MET A 265 -1.30 -1.53 -26.44
CA MET A 265 -2.59 -1.36 -25.74
C MET A 265 -3.21 0.02 -26.01
N VAL A 266 -2.40 1.08 -25.93
CA VAL A 266 -2.84 2.46 -26.22
C VAL A 266 -3.26 2.59 -27.68
N SER A 267 -2.48 2.05 -28.62
CA SER A 267 -2.81 2.04 -30.05
C SER A 267 -4.16 1.37 -30.32
N LYS A 268 -4.40 0.22 -29.70
CA LYS A 268 -5.66 -0.51 -29.78
C LYS A 268 -6.82 0.30 -29.24
N ALA A 269 -6.66 0.91 -28.06
CA ALA A 269 -7.70 1.72 -27.44
C ALA A 269 -8.01 3.00 -28.24
N LYS A 270 -7.00 3.60 -28.86
CA LYS A 270 -7.10 4.83 -29.68
C LYS A 270 -7.62 4.57 -31.09
N GLY A 271 -7.61 3.32 -31.55
CA GLY A 271 -7.92 2.98 -32.96
C GLY A 271 -6.92 3.53 -33.98
N LYS A 272 -5.73 3.95 -33.51
CA LYS A 272 -4.65 4.53 -34.29
C LYS A 272 -3.30 4.11 -33.72
N GLN A 273 -2.35 3.78 -34.58
CA GLN A 273 -1.01 3.43 -34.15
C GLN A 273 -0.33 4.57 -33.38
N VAL A 274 0.22 4.27 -32.25
CA VAL A 274 1.15 5.11 -31.47
C VAL A 274 2.49 4.41 -31.48
N ALA A 275 3.45 4.98 -32.18
CA ALA A 275 4.81 4.45 -32.25
C ALA A 275 5.50 4.60 -30.87
N TYR A 276 6.37 3.65 -30.56
CA TYR A 276 7.16 3.69 -29.33
C TYR A 276 8.64 3.55 -29.66
N LYS A 277 9.47 4.34 -28.96
CA LYS A 277 10.91 4.32 -29.18
C LYS A 277 11.67 4.55 -27.87
N THR A 278 12.66 3.73 -27.61
CA THR A 278 13.64 4.00 -26.54
C THR A 278 14.80 4.83 -27.10
N VAL A 279 15.21 5.82 -26.33
CA VAL A 279 16.35 6.67 -26.64
C VAL A 279 17.33 6.65 -25.45
N SER A 280 18.49 7.29 -25.60
CA SER A 280 19.38 7.48 -24.45
C SER A 280 18.71 8.34 -23.38
N ARG A 281 19.07 8.16 -22.12
CA ARG A 281 18.54 8.99 -21.03
C ARG A 281 18.78 10.47 -21.28
N GLN A 282 19.93 10.85 -21.82
CA GLN A 282 20.24 12.24 -22.15
C GLN A 282 19.32 12.82 -23.22
N GLU A 283 19.03 12.05 -24.28
CA GLU A 283 18.07 12.46 -25.32
C GLU A 283 16.66 12.59 -24.75
N HIS A 284 16.24 11.65 -23.88
CA HIS A 284 14.97 11.71 -23.18
C HIS A 284 14.87 12.99 -22.33
N GLU A 285 15.85 13.25 -21.48
CA GLU A 285 15.91 14.44 -20.64
C GLU A 285 15.85 15.74 -21.49
N LYS A 286 16.66 15.81 -22.53
CA LYS A 286 16.67 16.96 -23.46
C LYS A 286 15.29 17.17 -24.09
N PHE A 287 14.66 16.11 -24.58
CA PHE A 287 13.34 16.20 -25.25
C PHE A 287 12.25 16.71 -24.28
N TYR A 288 12.14 16.10 -23.09
CA TYR A 288 11.08 16.47 -22.17
C TYR A 288 11.31 17.84 -21.53
N VAL A 289 12.53 18.25 -21.28
CA VAL A 289 12.84 19.58 -20.74
C VAL A 289 12.66 20.67 -21.81
N HIS A 290 13.30 20.51 -22.98
CA HIS A 290 13.37 21.63 -23.94
C HIS A 290 12.21 21.64 -24.96
N GLU A 291 11.74 20.46 -25.40
CA GLU A 291 10.69 20.40 -26.40
C GLU A 291 9.30 20.29 -25.77
N ARG A 292 9.20 19.63 -24.59
CA ARG A 292 7.94 19.50 -23.85
C ARG A 292 7.77 20.52 -22.72
N GLY A 293 8.79 21.31 -22.39
CA GLY A 293 8.76 22.36 -21.38
C GLY A 293 8.58 21.86 -19.94
N MET A 294 8.98 20.63 -19.66
CA MET A 294 8.82 20.02 -18.34
C MET A 294 9.95 20.46 -17.39
N PRO A 295 9.68 20.54 -16.06
CA PRO A 295 10.69 20.95 -15.09
C PRO A 295 11.91 20.03 -15.09
N GLU A 296 13.12 20.58 -15.28
CA GLU A 296 14.37 19.84 -15.40
C GLU A 296 14.64 18.94 -14.17
N ALA A 297 14.47 19.48 -12.96
CA ALA A 297 14.71 18.73 -11.73
C ALA A 297 13.82 17.47 -11.65
N MET A 298 12.55 17.57 -12.05
CA MET A 298 11.62 16.45 -12.09
C MET A 298 12.04 15.43 -13.16
N ILE A 299 12.35 15.86 -14.36
CA ILE A 299 12.73 14.97 -15.46
C ILE A 299 14.04 14.24 -15.16
N THR A 300 15.06 14.94 -14.66
CA THR A 300 16.34 14.34 -14.29
C THR A 300 16.21 13.33 -13.13
N TRP A 301 15.36 13.63 -12.17
CA TRP A 301 15.04 12.70 -11.07
C TRP A 301 14.30 11.47 -11.59
N TRP A 302 13.28 11.67 -12.42
CA TRP A 302 12.41 10.59 -12.94
C TRP A 302 13.14 9.69 -13.93
N SER A 303 13.98 10.26 -14.82
CA SER A 303 14.65 9.53 -15.90
C SER A 303 15.51 8.35 -15.43
N LYS A 304 15.98 8.39 -14.18
CA LYS A 304 16.68 7.28 -13.53
C LYS A 304 15.82 6.02 -13.35
N SER A 305 14.50 6.17 -13.36
CA SER A 305 13.60 5.01 -13.34
C SER A 305 13.73 4.16 -14.60
N TYR A 306 14.04 4.76 -15.74
CA TYR A 306 14.29 4.01 -16.97
C TYR A 306 15.60 3.20 -16.95
N ASP A 307 16.61 3.65 -16.20
CA ASP A 307 17.82 2.85 -15.96
C ASP A 307 17.47 1.59 -15.14
N ALA A 308 16.58 1.73 -14.16
CA ALA A 308 16.08 0.61 -13.37
C ALA A 308 15.24 -0.38 -14.21
N LEU A 309 14.39 0.13 -15.12
CA LEU A 309 13.60 -0.73 -16.01
C LEU A 309 14.51 -1.57 -16.92
N ARG A 310 15.57 -0.97 -17.51
CA ARG A 310 16.55 -1.72 -18.34
C ARG A 310 17.23 -2.84 -17.57
N ASP A 311 17.41 -2.68 -16.27
CA ASP A 311 18.03 -3.68 -15.40
C ASP A 311 17.01 -4.68 -14.82
N ASN A 312 15.76 -4.65 -15.30
CA ASN A 312 14.66 -5.52 -14.88
C ASN A 312 14.31 -5.40 -13.37
N GLU A 313 14.61 -4.27 -12.74
CA GLU A 313 14.35 -4.07 -11.30
C GLU A 313 12.86 -4.14 -10.94
N CYS A 314 11.97 -3.96 -11.92
CA CYS A 314 10.51 -4.02 -11.74
C CYS A 314 9.89 -5.35 -12.19
N GLN A 315 10.70 -6.34 -12.54
CA GLN A 315 10.26 -7.70 -12.80
C GLN A 315 10.22 -8.48 -11.48
N ILE A 316 9.03 -8.60 -10.92
CA ILE A 316 8.81 -9.18 -9.59
C ILE A 316 8.28 -10.61 -9.72
N ASP A 317 8.90 -11.54 -9.02
CA ASP A 317 8.43 -12.93 -8.89
C ASP A 317 8.13 -13.26 -7.42
N ASP A 318 7.11 -12.59 -6.87
CA ASP A 318 6.59 -12.84 -5.51
C ASP A 318 5.10 -13.20 -5.62
N PRO A 319 4.68 -14.39 -5.18
CA PRO A 319 3.30 -14.84 -5.31
C PRO A 319 2.34 -14.25 -4.27
N THR A 320 2.81 -13.41 -3.36
CA THR A 320 2.03 -12.93 -2.20
C THR A 320 0.74 -12.23 -2.62
N LEU A 321 0.78 -11.40 -3.65
CA LEU A 321 -0.43 -10.70 -4.13
C LEU A 321 -1.49 -11.69 -4.60
N GLU A 322 -1.14 -12.59 -5.53
CA GLU A 322 -2.08 -13.56 -6.09
C GLU A 322 -2.64 -14.50 -5.02
N GLN A 323 -1.81 -14.91 -4.05
CA GLN A 323 -2.24 -15.75 -2.93
C GLN A 323 -3.27 -15.03 -2.07
N LEU A 324 -3.05 -13.77 -1.72
CA LEU A 324 -3.99 -12.97 -0.94
C LEU A 324 -5.31 -12.76 -1.70
N LEU A 325 -5.26 -12.34 -2.96
CA LEU A 325 -6.45 -12.14 -3.79
C LEU A 325 -7.27 -13.42 -3.96
N ALA A 326 -6.60 -14.56 -4.15
CA ALA A 326 -7.25 -15.86 -4.28
C ALA A 326 -8.09 -16.24 -3.05
N THR A 327 -7.73 -15.79 -1.84
CA THR A 327 -8.53 -16.01 -0.61
C THR A 327 -9.93 -15.39 -0.70
N LYS A 328 -10.10 -14.42 -1.60
CA LYS A 328 -11.37 -13.75 -1.89
C LYS A 328 -11.97 -14.11 -3.25
N GLY A 329 -11.37 -15.06 -3.96
CA GLY A 329 -11.79 -15.44 -5.31
C GLY A 329 -11.53 -14.35 -6.36
N VAL A 330 -10.64 -13.39 -6.06
CA VAL A 330 -10.27 -12.29 -6.96
C VAL A 330 -9.05 -12.67 -7.77
N LYS A 331 -9.03 -12.31 -9.05
CA LYS A 331 -7.86 -12.42 -9.92
C LYS A 331 -7.23 -11.04 -10.10
N PRO A 332 -5.91 -10.95 -10.33
CA PRO A 332 -5.28 -9.69 -10.70
C PRO A 332 -5.95 -9.07 -11.94
N THR A 333 -6.16 -7.77 -11.90
CA THR A 333 -6.73 -7.01 -13.03
C THR A 333 -5.71 -6.92 -14.16
N PRO A 334 -6.03 -7.38 -15.39
CA PRO A 334 -5.12 -7.25 -16.51
C PRO A 334 -4.79 -5.79 -16.83
N MET A 335 -3.55 -5.54 -17.27
CA MET A 335 -3.09 -4.20 -17.64
C MET A 335 -3.91 -3.60 -18.78
N GLU A 336 -4.27 -4.41 -19.76
CA GLU A 336 -5.08 -4.01 -20.91
C GLU A 336 -6.45 -3.46 -20.53
N GLU A 337 -7.08 -4.02 -19.49
CA GLU A 337 -8.37 -3.54 -19.01
C GLU A 337 -8.23 -2.12 -18.44
N THR A 338 -7.18 -1.89 -17.63
CA THR A 338 -6.92 -0.57 -17.04
C THR A 338 -6.60 0.47 -18.11
N VAL A 339 -5.74 0.15 -19.09
CA VAL A 339 -5.44 1.06 -20.20
C VAL A 339 -6.72 1.39 -20.98
N ALA A 340 -7.50 0.38 -21.36
CA ALA A 340 -8.74 0.58 -22.11
C ALA A 340 -9.77 1.41 -21.33
N GLU A 341 -9.87 1.22 -20.01
CA GLU A 341 -10.76 2.03 -19.16
C GLU A 341 -10.32 3.50 -19.09
N MET A 342 -9.02 3.74 -18.87
CA MET A 342 -8.47 5.09 -18.79
C MET A 342 -8.59 5.85 -20.10
N MET A 343 -8.44 5.16 -21.24
CA MET A 343 -8.56 5.77 -22.57
C MET A 343 -10.01 6.06 -23.00
N ARG A 344 -11.03 5.55 -22.28
CA ARG A 344 -12.45 5.84 -22.53
C ARG A 344 -12.99 7.05 -21.77
N LYS A 345 -12.29 7.48 -20.72
CA LYS A 345 -12.65 8.64 -19.87
C LYS A 345 -12.20 9.94 -20.48
#